data_472b52e91086faa6357dddc7204ba8bc
#
_entry.id   472b52e91086faa6357dddc7204ba8bc
#
_cell.length_a   1.000
_cell.length_b   1.000
_cell.length_c   1.000
_cell.angle_alpha   90.00
_cell.angle_beta   90.00
_cell.angle_gamma   90.00
#
_symmetry.space_group_name_H-M   'P 1'
#
loop_
_entity.id
_entity.type
_entity.pdbx_description
1 polymer ?
#
loop_
_entity_poly.entity_id
_entity_poly.type
_entity_poly.pdbx_seq_one_letter_code
_entity_poly.pdbx_strand_id
1 'polypeptide(L)'
;MKKTLGMLAAISLLAAPLATRAAEATVVLTVHHAGCVLCGPIVKSTLAHVKGVTGVTVSQADAMADVAATVNYDAAVTSPSDMIKATTNQGYPAEVAKAAKG
;
A
#
# COMPACT_ATOMS: atom_id res chain seq x y z
N MET A 1 12.48 48.02 -4.91
CA MET A 1 12.59 47.41 -3.65
C MET A 1 11.47 46.48 -3.28
N LYS A 2 10.34 46.73 -3.68
CA LYS A 2 9.26 45.88 -3.36
C LYS A 2 9.25 44.59 -4.10
N LYS A 3 9.92 44.54 -5.15
CA LYS A 3 9.89 43.36 -5.97
C LYS A 3 10.38 42.14 -5.23
N THR A 4 11.19 42.28 -4.27
CA THR A 4 11.73 41.14 -3.61
C THR A 4 10.68 40.30 -2.93
N LEU A 5 9.55 40.86 -2.68
CA LEU A 5 8.50 40.14 -1.99
C LEU A 5 7.98 38.97 -2.76
N GLY A 6 7.94 39.09 -4.04
CA GLY A 6 7.37 38.02 -4.84
C GLY A 6 8.07 36.71 -4.73
N MET A 7 9.32 36.75 -4.44
CA MET A 7 10.08 35.55 -4.39
C MET A 7 9.71 34.66 -3.27
N LEU A 8 9.31 35.21 -2.19
CA LEU A 8 8.98 34.43 -1.03
C LEU A 8 7.80 33.53 -1.28
N ALA A 9 6.86 34.02 -2.02
CA ALA A 9 5.67 33.24 -2.32
C ALA A 9 6.02 32.00 -3.09
N ALA A 10 6.93 32.10 -3.99
CA ALA A 10 7.30 30.98 -4.81
C ALA A 10 7.85 29.84 -3.97
N ILE A 11 8.58 30.17 -2.96
CA ILE A 11 9.18 29.16 -2.12
C ILE A 11 8.14 28.37 -1.37
N SER A 12 7.11 29.04 -0.91
CA SER A 12 6.06 28.37 -0.19
C SER A 12 5.39 27.32 -1.03
N LEU A 13 5.18 27.59 -2.28
CA LEU A 13 4.50 26.66 -3.14
C LEU A 13 5.26 25.38 -3.32
N LEU A 14 6.55 25.46 -3.32
CA LEU A 14 7.36 24.27 -3.52
C LEU A 14 7.26 23.30 -2.37
N ALA A 15 7.05 23.78 -1.19
CA ALA A 15 6.98 22.92 -0.03
C ALA A 15 5.74 22.04 -0.05
N ALA A 16 4.63 22.55 -0.54
CA ALA A 16 3.38 21.81 -0.50
C ALA A 16 3.41 20.49 -1.24
N PRO A 17 3.91 20.40 -2.46
CA PRO A 17 3.94 19.13 -3.18
C PRO A 17 4.78 18.08 -2.49
N LEU A 18 5.83 18.48 -1.84
CA LEU A 18 6.70 17.55 -1.17
C LEU A 18 6.02 16.88 0.02
N ALA A 19 5.24 17.64 0.74
CA ALA A 19 4.55 17.10 1.89
C ALA A 19 3.58 16.00 1.48
N THR A 20 2.99 16.12 0.33
CA THR A 20 2.02 15.14 -0.15
C THR A 20 2.64 13.77 -0.37
N ARG A 21 3.88 13.74 -0.79
CA ARG A 21 4.51 12.47 -1.08
C ARG A 21 4.94 11.71 0.14
N ALA A 22 4.99 12.34 1.27
CA ALA A 22 5.46 11.69 2.48
C ALA A 22 4.52 10.59 2.97
N ALA A 23 3.33 10.50 2.42
CA ALA A 23 2.36 9.51 2.87
C ALA A 23 2.54 8.14 2.23
N GLU A 24 3.37 8.02 1.22
CA GLU A 24 3.54 6.75 0.55
C GLU A 24 4.27 5.74 1.41
N ALA A 25 3.79 4.49 1.45
CA ALA A 25 4.34 3.46 2.30
C ALA A 25 4.27 2.11 1.60
N THR A 26 4.97 1.13 2.15
CA THR A 26 5.00 -0.22 1.61
C THR A 26 4.89 -1.20 2.77
N VAL A 27 4.09 -2.24 2.57
CA VAL A 27 3.94 -3.30 3.57
C VAL A 27 3.94 -4.65 2.87
N VAL A 28 4.45 -5.67 3.56
CA VAL A 28 4.39 -7.05 3.05
C VAL A 28 3.43 -7.82 3.95
N LEU A 29 2.43 -8.43 3.33
CA LEU A 29 1.43 -9.22 4.04
C LEU A 29 1.63 -10.70 3.72
N THR A 30 1.49 -11.53 4.73
CA THR A 30 1.41 -12.98 4.53
C THR A 30 -0.07 -13.31 4.45
N VAL A 31 -0.51 -13.81 3.31
CA VAL A 31 -1.91 -14.13 3.09
C VAL A 31 -2.07 -15.64 3.12
N HIS A 32 -2.91 -16.12 4.01
CA HIS A 32 -3.09 -17.54 4.23
C HIS A 32 -4.19 -18.13 3.37
N HIS A 33 -4.13 -19.44 3.15
CA HIS A 33 -5.13 -20.17 2.38
C HIS A 33 -5.20 -19.74 0.93
N ALA A 34 -4.11 -19.22 0.38
CA ALA A 34 -4.07 -18.70 -0.97
C ALA A 34 -3.19 -19.55 -1.88
N GLY A 35 -3.17 -20.86 -1.66
CA GLY A 35 -2.31 -21.75 -2.41
C GLY A 35 -2.86 -22.24 -3.74
N CYS A 36 -4.11 -21.96 -4.06
CA CYS A 36 -4.68 -22.44 -5.31
C CYS A 36 -4.21 -21.57 -6.48
N VAL A 37 -4.37 -22.09 -7.68
CA VAL A 37 -3.89 -21.42 -8.88
C VAL A 37 -4.47 -20.02 -9.02
N LEU A 38 -5.74 -19.86 -8.67
CA LEU A 38 -6.41 -18.58 -8.82
C LEU A 38 -6.33 -17.71 -7.58
N CYS A 39 -5.85 -18.25 -6.49
CA CYS A 39 -5.85 -17.51 -5.23
C CYS A 39 -4.93 -16.30 -5.27
N GLY A 40 -3.74 -16.44 -5.84
CA GLY A 40 -2.84 -15.31 -5.97
C GLY A 40 -3.46 -14.15 -6.73
N PRO A 41 -3.98 -14.40 -7.93
CA PRO A 41 -4.66 -13.36 -8.69
C PRO A 41 -5.84 -12.74 -7.96
N ILE A 42 -6.59 -13.53 -7.21
CA ILE A 42 -7.72 -13.01 -6.44
C ILE A 42 -7.23 -12.08 -5.34
N VAL A 43 -6.19 -12.48 -4.63
CA VAL A 43 -5.61 -11.66 -3.57
C VAL A 43 -5.10 -10.36 -4.16
N LYS A 44 -4.40 -10.44 -5.29
CA LYS A 44 -3.87 -9.24 -5.93
C LYS A 44 -4.99 -8.29 -6.31
N SER A 45 -6.04 -8.81 -6.92
CA SER A 45 -7.17 -8.01 -7.33
C SER A 45 -7.87 -7.38 -6.12
N THR A 46 -8.06 -8.16 -5.08
CA THR A 46 -8.71 -7.68 -3.87
C THR A 46 -7.94 -6.51 -3.27
N LEU A 47 -6.62 -6.66 -3.16
CA LEU A 47 -5.80 -5.59 -2.60
C LEU A 47 -5.76 -4.37 -3.50
N ALA A 48 -5.70 -4.59 -4.80
CA ALA A 48 -5.65 -3.47 -5.74
C ALA A 48 -6.90 -2.62 -5.71
N HIS A 49 -8.01 -3.17 -5.26
CA HIS A 49 -9.25 -2.43 -5.16
C HIS A 49 -9.41 -1.68 -3.84
N VAL A 50 -8.50 -1.87 -2.91
CA VAL A 50 -8.55 -1.11 -1.67
C VAL A 50 -8.18 0.33 -1.98
N LYS A 51 -9.03 1.26 -1.56
CA LYS A 51 -8.77 2.66 -1.83
C LYS A 51 -7.45 3.07 -1.19
N GLY A 52 -6.61 3.75 -1.95
CA GLY A 52 -5.32 4.19 -1.46
C GLY A 52 -4.17 3.27 -1.84
N VAL A 53 -4.46 2.09 -2.35
CA VAL A 53 -3.42 1.18 -2.81
C VAL A 53 -2.97 1.59 -4.20
N THR A 54 -1.65 1.74 -4.38
CA THR A 54 -1.10 2.17 -5.65
C THR A 54 -0.40 1.05 -6.41
N GLY A 55 -0.06 -0.04 -5.74
CA GLY A 55 0.58 -1.16 -6.42
C GLY A 55 0.56 -2.40 -5.56
N VAL A 56 0.42 -3.56 -6.18
CA VAL A 56 0.41 -4.85 -5.50
C VAL A 56 1.23 -5.83 -6.28
N THR A 57 2.14 -6.53 -5.59
CA THR A 57 2.89 -7.64 -6.16
C THR A 57 2.66 -8.84 -5.28
N VAL A 58 2.21 -9.94 -5.86
CA VAL A 58 1.94 -11.16 -5.12
C VAL A 58 2.91 -12.23 -5.58
N SER A 59 3.56 -12.87 -4.61
CA SER A 59 4.43 -14.00 -4.93
C SER A 59 4.18 -15.10 -3.92
N GLN A 60 4.42 -16.35 -4.34
CA GLN A 60 4.22 -17.49 -3.46
C GLN A 60 5.30 -17.50 -2.40
N ALA A 61 4.90 -17.45 -1.15
CA ALA A 61 5.87 -17.42 -0.05
C ALA A 61 6.51 -18.80 0.15
N ASP A 62 5.71 -19.85 -0.04
CA ASP A 62 6.21 -21.20 0.05
C ASP A 62 5.31 -22.10 -0.79
N ALA A 63 5.60 -23.37 -0.82
CA ALA A 63 4.87 -24.29 -1.68
C ALA A 63 3.52 -24.69 -1.11
N MET A 64 3.22 -24.28 0.10
CA MET A 64 2.01 -24.74 0.77
C MET A 64 0.77 -23.95 0.39
N ALA A 65 0.43 -22.96 1.17
CA ALA A 65 -0.82 -22.27 0.97
C ALA A 65 -0.72 -20.77 1.13
N ASP A 66 0.44 -20.27 1.49
CA ASP A 66 0.58 -18.84 1.77
C ASP A 66 1.21 -18.12 0.60
N VAL A 67 0.81 -16.87 0.43
CA VAL A 67 1.46 -16.00 -0.54
C VAL A 67 1.92 -14.74 0.16
N ALA A 68 2.94 -14.11 -0.39
CA ALA A 68 3.44 -12.84 0.10
C ALA A 68 2.93 -11.74 -0.81
N ALA A 69 2.25 -10.77 -0.24
CA ALA A 69 1.72 -9.64 -1.00
C ALA A 69 2.47 -8.38 -0.58
N THR A 70 3.18 -7.80 -1.51
CA THR A 70 3.86 -6.53 -1.28
C THR A 70 2.96 -5.43 -1.79
N VAL A 71 2.56 -4.54 -0.92
CA VAL A 71 1.56 -3.51 -1.23
C VAL A 71 2.15 -2.13 -1.04
N ASN A 72 2.08 -1.32 -2.09
CA ASN A 72 2.43 0.10 -2.00
C ASN A 72 1.12 0.86 -1.83
N TYR A 73 1.08 1.78 -0.90
CA TYR A 73 -0.17 2.44 -0.58
C TYR A 73 0.07 3.82 -0.01
N ASP A 74 -0.99 4.61 0.02
CA ASP A 74 -0.97 5.95 0.61
C ASP A 74 -1.42 5.83 2.06
N ALA A 75 -0.50 6.03 2.97
CA ALA A 75 -0.77 5.86 4.40
C ALA A 75 -1.77 6.88 4.95
N ALA A 76 -2.02 7.94 4.22
CA ALA A 76 -3.03 8.91 4.62
C ALA A 76 -4.44 8.44 4.26
N VAL A 77 -4.56 7.43 3.41
CA VAL A 77 -5.85 6.97 2.91
C VAL A 77 -6.21 5.60 3.47
N THR A 78 -5.24 4.71 3.58
CA THR A 78 -5.51 3.34 4.02
C THR A 78 -4.41 2.84 4.95
N SER A 79 -4.55 1.63 5.42
CA SER A 79 -3.60 1.02 6.34
C SER A 79 -3.56 -0.48 6.11
N PRO A 80 -2.53 -1.17 6.63
CA PRO A 80 -2.50 -2.64 6.53
C PRO A 80 -3.74 -3.30 7.14
N SER A 81 -4.31 -2.70 8.16
CA SER A 81 -5.51 -3.23 8.78
C SER A 81 -6.67 -3.31 7.78
N ASP A 82 -6.83 -2.29 6.96
CA ASP A 82 -7.88 -2.27 5.95
C ASP A 82 -7.65 -3.34 4.90
N MET A 83 -6.40 -3.54 4.53
CA MET A 83 -6.04 -4.55 3.54
C MET A 83 -6.31 -5.95 4.06
N ILE A 84 -5.98 -6.19 5.32
CA ILE A 84 -6.22 -7.48 5.96
C ILE A 84 -7.72 -7.76 6.01
N LYS A 85 -8.51 -6.75 6.32
CA LYS A 85 -9.95 -6.92 6.31
C LYS A 85 -10.45 -7.29 4.93
N ALA A 86 -9.93 -6.66 3.90
CA ALA A 86 -10.38 -6.93 2.55
C ALA A 86 -10.09 -8.36 2.13
N THR A 87 -8.88 -8.85 2.40
CA THR A 87 -8.54 -10.23 2.04
C THR A 87 -9.30 -11.22 2.90
N THR A 88 -9.47 -10.92 4.18
CA THR A 88 -10.19 -11.81 5.08
C THR A 88 -11.64 -11.95 4.64
N ASN A 89 -12.25 -10.88 4.18
CA ASN A 89 -13.62 -10.92 3.69
C ASN A 89 -13.77 -11.81 2.46
N GLN A 90 -12.68 -12.01 1.72
CA GLN A 90 -12.69 -12.89 0.56
C GLN A 90 -12.33 -14.33 0.94
N GLY A 91 -12.06 -14.60 2.22
CA GLY A 91 -11.71 -15.92 2.67
C GLY A 91 -10.20 -16.14 2.80
N TYR A 92 -9.41 -15.10 2.71
CA TYR A 92 -7.95 -15.19 2.79
C TYR A 92 -7.43 -14.37 3.97
N PRO A 93 -7.37 -14.96 5.17
CA PRO A 93 -6.83 -14.25 6.33
C PRO A 93 -5.39 -13.83 6.08
N ALA A 94 -5.02 -12.68 6.60
CA ALA A 94 -3.67 -12.17 6.37
C ALA A 94 -3.11 -11.53 7.62
N GLU A 95 -1.79 -11.37 7.63
CA GLU A 95 -1.11 -10.70 8.72
C GLU A 95 0.10 -9.96 8.17
N VAL A 96 0.58 -8.99 8.89
CA VAL A 96 1.75 -8.22 8.47
C VAL A 96 2.99 -9.09 8.64
N ALA A 97 3.67 -9.38 7.55
CA ALA A 97 4.91 -10.15 7.58
C ALA A 97 6.09 -9.26 7.86
N LYS A 98 6.03 -8.01 7.40
CA LYS A 98 7.11 -7.07 7.57
C LYS A 98 6.52 -5.70 7.82
N ALA A 99 7.10 -4.96 8.76
CA ALA A 99 6.57 -3.66 9.11
C ALA A 99 6.53 -2.72 7.91
N ALA A 100 5.54 -1.85 7.92
CA ALA A 100 5.40 -0.88 6.85
C ALA A 100 6.55 0.10 6.88
N LYS A 101 6.95 0.56 5.70
CA LYS A 101 7.95 1.59 5.58
C LYS A 101 7.30 2.80 4.98
N GLY A 102 7.42 3.89 5.63
CA GLY A 102 6.76 5.07 5.16
C GLY A 102 7.65 6.17 4.75
#